data_8034dc82b976309cdaa6e5b66a40c9fa
#
_entry.id   8034dc82b976309cdaa6e5b66a40c9fa
#
_cell.length_a   1.000
_cell.length_b   1.000
_cell.length_c   1.000
_cell.angle_alpha   90.00
_cell.angle_beta   90.00
_cell.angle_gamma   90.00
#
_symmetry.space_group_name_H-M   'P 1'
#
loop_
_entity.id
_entity.type
_entity.pdbx_description
1 polymer ?
#
loop_
_entity_poly.entity_id
_entity_poly.type
_entity_poly.pdbx_seq_one_letter_code
_entity_poly.pdbx_strand_id
1 'polypeptide(L)'
;MTHIYLYGDNRYMTTKSFDLERKILLHNHDDLIQLYRILPIISKVNFHRAMFKLGFIAGDYLIKRVNMAGRDLHVLGNQLAEPVDYISFPTEEQPYSLMMDSASREFELTIPGQAEAGAIYFDAQAILGEKIKEIEKYPSVTNGYLIAEEYGKINHMDINAFLLTFFKK
;
A
#
# COMPACT_ATOMS: atom_id res chain seq x y z
N MET A 1 -6.16 -23.17 -16.37
CA MET A 1 -7.08 -22.68 -17.41
C MET A 1 -6.45 -21.67 -18.38
N THR A 2 -5.41 -20.95 -18.02
CA THR A 2 -4.79 -19.85 -18.81
C THR A 2 -4.16 -20.30 -20.14
N HIS A 3 -3.65 -21.54 -20.22
CA HIS A 3 -2.96 -22.05 -21.42
C HIS A 3 -3.87 -22.30 -22.65
N ILE A 4 -5.15 -22.58 -22.46
CA ILE A 4 -6.06 -22.92 -23.55
C ILE A 4 -6.42 -21.69 -24.41
N TYR A 5 -6.50 -20.52 -23.79
CA TYR A 5 -6.91 -19.26 -24.47
C TYR A 5 -5.78 -18.66 -25.28
N LEU A 6 -4.55 -18.63 -24.76
CA LEU A 6 -3.37 -18.18 -25.50
C LEU A 6 -3.13 -19.05 -26.77
N TYR A 7 -3.41 -20.35 -26.66
CA TYR A 7 -3.31 -21.24 -27.82
C TYR A 7 -4.38 -20.97 -28.87
N GLY A 8 -5.60 -20.61 -28.44
CA GLY A 8 -6.71 -20.24 -29.31
C GLY A 8 -6.42 -18.96 -30.11
N ASP A 9 -5.94 -17.90 -29.47
CA ASP A 9 -5.62 -16.63 -30.10
C ASP A 9 -4.49 -16.76 -31.12
N ASN A 10 -3.43 -17.46 -30.78
CA ASN A 10 -2.33 -17.72 -31.70
C ASN A 10 -2.76 -18.55 -32.92
N ARG A 11 -3.67 -19.51 -32.74
CA ARG A 11 -4.20 -20.31 -33.82
C ARG A 11 -5.10 -19.50 -34.76
N TYR A 12 -5.90 -18.56 -34.23
CA TYR A 12 -6.69 -17.64 -35.03
C TYR A 12 -5.80 -16.76 -35.91
N MET A 13 -4.75 -16.16 -35.36
CA MET A 13 -3.79 -15.32 -36.09
C MET A 13 -3.14 -16.06 -37.26
N THR A 14 -2.94 -17.36 -37.13
CA THR A 14 -2.31 -18.22 -38.14
C THR A 14 -3.31 -18.74 -39.18
N THR A 15 -4.52 -19.15 -38.76
CA THR A 15 -5.48 -19.86 -39.62
C THR A 15 -6.64 -18.99 -40.09
N LYS A 16 -6.88 -17.82 -39.46
CA LYS A 16 -8.03 -16.94 -39.67
C LYS A 16 -9.37 -17.71 -39.66
N SER A 17 -9.49 -18.70 -38.78
CA SER A 17 -10.68 -19.52 -38.64
C SER A 17 -11.85 -18.76 -38.05
N PHE A 18 -12.97 -18.68 -38.75
CA PHE A 18 -14.19 -18.01 -38.30
C PHE A 18 -14.75 -18.60 -36.98
N ASP A 19 -14.69 -19.92 -36.83
CA ASP A 19 -15.13 -20.60 -35.59
C ASP A 19 -14.25 -20.21 -34.38
N LEU A 20 -12.97 -20.03 -34.61
CA LEU A 20 -12.03 -19.63 -33.58
C LEU A 20 -12.22 -18.15 -33.18
N GLU A 21 -12.44 -17.29 -34.17
CA GLU A 21 -12.80 -15.89 -33.94
C GLU A 21 -14.06 -15.75 -33.08
N ARG A 22 -15.11 -16.50 -33.43
CA ARG A 22 -16.36 -16.51 -32.67
C ARG A 22 -16.15 -16.96 -31.22
N LYS A 23 -15.32 -17.97 -30.99
CA LYS A 23 -14.99 -18.43 -29.62
C LYS A 23 -14.23 -17.39 -28.83
N ILE A 24 -13.26 -16.71 -29.44
CA ILE A 24 -12.49 -15.63 -28.80
C ILE A 24 -13.42 -14.46 -28.45
N LEU A 25 -14.29 -14.03 -29.38
CA LEU A 25 -15.23 -12.95 -29.13
C LEU A 25 -16.24 -13.30 -28.03
N LEU A 26 -16.74 -14.53 -27.98
CA LEU A 26 -17.63 -14.98 -26.94
C LEU A 26 -16.94 -14.99 -25.58
N HIS A 27 -15.70 -15.47 -25.52
CA HIS A 27 -14.93 -15.46 -24.28
C HIS A 27 -14.68 -14.04 -23.76
N ASN A 28 -14.23 -13.13 -24.65
CA ASN A 28 -14.02 -11.72 -24.30
C ASN A 28 -15.32 -11.05 -23.82
N HIS A 29 -16.46 -11.37 -24.45
CA HIS A 29 -17.77 -10.90 -24.00
C HIS A 29 -18.12 -11.40 -22.59
N ASP A 30 -17.88 -12.68 -22.30
CA ASP A 30 -18.15 -13.26 -20.99
C ASP A 30 -17.23 -12.64 -19.91
N ASP A 31 -15.97 -12.39 -20.23
CA ASP A 31 -15.03 -11.71 -19.34
C ASP A 31 -15.51 -10.29 -19.02
N LEU A 32 -15.97 -9.53 -20.02
CA LEU A 32 -16.52 -8.19 -19.82
C LEU A 32 -17.77 -8.21 -18.94
N ILE A 33 -18.67 -9.19 -19.13
CA ILE A 33 -19.85 -9.36 -18.27
C ILE A 33 -19.44 -9.67 -16.83
N GLN A 34 -18.48 -10.55 -16.62
CA GLN A 34 -17.98 -10.87 -15.28
C GLN A 34 -17.34 -9.64 -14.63
N LEU A 35 -16.53 -8.89 -15.36
CA LEU A 35 -15.94 -7.64 -14.88
C LEU A 35 -17.04 -6.63 -14.50
N TYR A 36 -18.06 -6.44 -15.34
CA TYR A 36 -19.18 -5.56 -15.03
C TYR A 36 -19.92 -5.95 -13.75
N ARG A 37 -20.10 -7.25 -13.49
CA ARG A 37 -20.72 -7.77 -12.26
C ARG A 37 -19.88 -7.47 -11.01
N ILE A 38 -18.56 -7.36 -11.15
CA ILE A 38 -17.64 -7.07 -10.04
C ILE A 38 -17.61 -5.57 -9.70
N LEU A 39 -17.83 -4.68 -10.68
CA LEU A 39 -17.75 -3.23 -10.50
C LEU A 39 -18.55 -2.69 -9.29
N PRO A 40 -19.81 -3.11 -9.02
CA PRO A 40 -20.56 -2.65 -7.85
C PRO A 40 -19.94 -3.11 -6.52
N ILE A 41 -19.20 -4.20 -6.52
CA ILE A 41 -18.49 -4.70 -5.32
C ILE A 41 -17.25 -3.83 -5.09
N ILE A 42 -16.50 -3.51 -6.16
CA ILE A 42 -15.30 -2.67 -6.11
C ILE A 42 -15.63 -1.29 -5.52
N SER A 43 -16.77 -0.69 -5.92
CA SER A 43 -17.20 0.61 -5.40
C SER A 43 -17.48 0.63 -3.88
N LYS A 44 -17.71 -0.54 -3.27
CA LYS A 44 -17.93 -0.71 -1.83
C LYS A 44 -16.65 -1.03 -1.05
N VAL A 45 -15.55 -1.32 -1.74
CA VAL A 45 -14.28 -1.64 -1.08
C VAL A 45 -13.62 -0.36 -0.60
N ASN A 46 -13.34 -0.29 0.69
CA ASN A 46 -12.45 0.72 1.22
C ASN A 46 -11.00 0.35 0.89
N PHE A 47 -10.51 0.83 -0.26
CA PHE A 47 -9.17 0.54 -0.76
C PHE A 47 -8.07 0.90 0.23
N HIS A 48 -8.20 2.01 0.94
CA HIS A 48 -7.18 2.42 1.92
C HIS A 48 -7.11 1.46 3.11
N ARG A 49 -8.27 0.98 3.57
CA ARG A 49 -8.32 -0.05 4.61
C ARG A 49 -7.79 -1.40 4.09
N ALA A 50 -8.05 -1.74 2.82
CA ALA A 50 -7.52 -2.95 2.21
C ALA A 50 -5.99 -2.87 2.09
N MET A 51 -5.43 -1.77 1.58
CA MET A 51 -3.99 -1.52 1.55
C MET A 51 -3.35 -1.68 2.94
N PHE A 52 -3.93 -1.03 3.95
CA PHE A 52 -3.45 -1.11 5.33
C PHE A 52 -3.40 -2.54 5.87
N LYS A 53 -4.34 -3.40 5.46
CA LYS A 53 -4.44 -4.79 5.93
C LYS A 53 -3.74 -5.81 5.06
N LEU A 54 -3.77 -5.62 3.75
CA LEU A 54 -3.27 -6.60 2.76
C LEU A 54 -1.88 -6.27 2.25
N GLY A 55 -1.42 -5.04 2.48
CA GLY A 55 -0.15 -4.53 2.01
C GLY A 55 -0.23 -3.80 0.67
N PHE A 56 0.87 -3.13 0.33
CA PHE A 56 1.04 -2.35 -0.90
C PHE A 56 2.52 -2.07 -1.17
N ILE A 57 2.83 -1.61 -2.39
CA ILE A 57 4.19 -1.22 -2.77
C ILE A 57 4.36 0.28 -2.53
N ALA A 58 5.46 0.65 -1.85
CA ALA A 58 5.88 2.02 -1.59
C ALA A 58 7.36 2.17 -2.01
N GLY A 59 7.61 2.82 -3.16
CA GLY A 59 8.96 2.90 -3.72
C GLY A 59 9.56 1.51 -3.96
N ASP A 60 10.74 1.27 -3.39
CA ASP A 60 11.45 -0.01 -3.47
C ASP A 60 11.09 -1.00 -2.36
N TYR A 61 9.95 -0.79 -1.70
CA TYR A 61 9.53 -1.59 -0.56
C TYR A 61 8.15 -2.17 -0.75
N LEU A 62 7.97 -3.43 -0.36
CA LEU A 62 6.67 -4.07 -0.20
C LEU A 62 6.24 -3.94 1.26
N ILE A 63 5.26 -3.11 1.54
CA ILE A 63 4.61 -3.04 2.84
C ILE A 63 3.69 -4.26 2.95
N LYS A 64 3.98 -5.20 3.85
CA LYS A 64 3.18 -6.41 4.07
C LYS A 64 2.09 -6.20 5.10
N ARG A 65 2.38 -5.41 6.12
CA ARG A 65 1.50 -5.25 7.28
C ARG A 65 1.71 -3.88 7.91
N VAL A 66 0.62 -3.20 8.16
CA VAL A 66 0.56 -1.98 8.97
C VAL A 66 -0.34 -2.24 10.17
N ASN A 67 0.08 -1.84 11.35
CA ASN A 67 -0.64 -2.11 12.59
C ASN A 67 -0.45 -0.97 13.59
N MET A 68 -1.52 -0.59 14.28
CA MET A 68 -1.44 0.24 15.49
C MET A 68 -1.33 -0.70 16.70
N ALA A 69 -0.24 -0.59 17.47
CA ALA A 69 -0.01 -1.35 18.69
C ALA A 69 0.06 -0.38 19.89
N GLY A 70 -1.04 -0.26 20.60
CA GLY A 70 -1.21 0.83 21.55
C GLY A 70 -1.23 2.17 20.83
N ARG A 71 -0.24 3.03 21.08
CA ARG A 71 -0.08 4.31 20.40
C ARG A 71 0.91 4.29 19.23
N ASP A 72 1.67 3.20 19.06
CA ASP A 72 2.75 3.13 18.10
C ASP A 72 2.29 2.54 16.77
N LEU A 73 2.81 3.06 15.65
CA LEU A 73 2.60 2.52 14.32
C LEU A 73 3.73 1.53 14.00
N HIS A 74 3.38 0.28 13.77
CA HIS A 74 4.29 -0.77 13.33
C HIS A 74 4.06 -1.11 11.86
N VAL A 75 5.14 -1.13 11.09
CA VAL A 75 5.12 -1.47 9.67
C VAL A 75 6.14 -2.55 9.40
N LEU A 76 5.69 -3.65 8.82
CA LEU A 76 6.51 -4.78 8.41
C LEU A 76 6.49 -4.91 6.90
N GLY A 77 7.62 -5.25 6.29
CA GLY A 77 7.67 -5.43 4.85
C GLY A 77 8.95 -6.06 4.34
N ASN A 78 9.14 -5.99 3.02
CA ASN A 78 10.33 -6.47 2.34
C ASN A 78 10.96 -5.39 1.45
N GLN A 79 12.28 -5.46 1.33
CA GLN A 79 13.08 -4.70 0.36
C GLN A 79 12.95 -5.37 -1.01
N LEU A 80 12.45 -4.66 -2.02
CA LEU A 80 12.26 -5.18 -3.39
C LEU A 80 13.49 -4.97 -4.27
N ALA A 81 14.18 -3.84 -4.08
CA ALA A 81 15.41 -3.51 -4.78
C ALA A 81 16.62 -4.22 -4.16
N GLU A 82 17.83 -3.68 -4.36
CA GLU A 82 19.03 -4.18 -3.73
C GLU A 82 18.91 -4.07 -2.20
N PRO A 83 18.94 -5.20 -1.46
CA PRO A 83 18.72 -5.18 -0.03
C PRO A 83 19.91 -4.63 0.72
N VAL A 84 19.66 -3.89 1.77
CA VAL A 84 20.67 -3.30 2.64
C VAL A 84 20.42 -3.68 4.10
N ASP A 85 21.49 -3.74 4.88
CA ASP A 85 21.42 -3.82 6.32
C ASP A 85 21.37 -2.40 6.89
N TYR A 86 20.40 -2.12 7.73
CA TYR A 86 20.25 -0.82 8.38
C TYR A 86 19.60 -0.98 9.75
N ILE A 87 20.09 -0.23 10.72
CA ILE A 87 19.49 -0.16 12.06
C ILE A 87 19.51 1.30 12.54
N SER A 88 18.39 1.79 12.97
CA SER A 88 18.27 3.07 13.68
C SER A 88 17.34 2.95 14.88
N PHE A 89 17.59 3.78 15.87
CA PHE A 89 16.75 3.93 17.05
C PHE A 89 16.19 5.34 17.10
N PRO A 90 15.05 5.55 17.79
CA PRO A 90 14.46 6.88 17.89
C PRO A 90 15.40 7.87 18.54
N THR A 91 15.53 9.06 17.91
CA THR A 91 16.25 10.23 18.42
C THR A 91 15.36 11.45 18.29
N GLU A 92 15.78 12.62 18.77
CA GLU A 92 15.06 13.87 18.55
C GLU A 92 14.98 14.26 17.06
N GLU A 93 16.03 13.95 16.29
CA GLU A 93 16.09 14.27 14.85
C GLU A 93 15.41 13.20 13.98
N GLN A 94 15.35 11.96 14.47
CA GLN A 94 14.76 10.82 13.79
C GLN A 94 13.82 10.09 14.77
N PRO A 95 12.57 10.55 14.94
CA PRO A 95 11.67 10.02 15.97
C PRO A 95 11.01 8.70 15.55
N TYR A 96 11.77 7.77 14.99
CA TYR A 96 11.33 6.41 14.63
C TYR A 96 12.49 5.43 14.69
N SER A 97 12.21 4.14 14.82
CA SER A 97 13.17 3.07 14.60
C SER A 97 12.93 2.40 13.25
N LEU A 98 14.01 2.07 12.55
CA LEU A 98 13.96 1.32 11.31
C LEU A 98 15.04 0.25 11.35
N MET A 99 14.63 -1.00 11.17
CA MET A 99 15.53 -2.15 11.04
C MET A 99 15.34 -2.76 9.66
N MET A 100 16.44 -3.04 8.97
CA MET A 100 16.46 -3.70 7.67
C MET A 100 17.51 -4.80 7.71
N ASP A 101 17.16 -5.97 7.22
CA ASP A 101 18.03 -7.14 7.11
C ASP A 101 18.16 -7.53 5.63
N SER A 102 19.39 -7.49 5.13
CA SER A 102 19.67 -7.82 3.72
C SER A 102 19.49 -9.31 3.42
N ALA A 103 19.73 -10.19 4.38
CA ALA A 103 19.66 -11.64 4.19
C ALA A 103 18.21 -12.14 4.07
N SER A 104 17.31 -11.67 4.94
CA SER A 104 15.88 -11.99 4.88
C SER A 104 15.11 -11.06 3.94
N ARG A 105 15.72 -9.93 3.58
CA ARG A 105 15.08 -8.80 2.88
C ARG A 105 13.96 -8.15 3.68
N GLU A 106 13.80 -8.47 4.93
CA GLU A 106 12.74 -7.90 5.77
C GLU A 106 13.12 -6.53 6.32
N PHE A 107 12.11 -5.72 6.58
CA PHE A 107 12.27 -4.50 7.36
C PHE A 107 11.14 -4.36 8.37
N GLU A 108 11.48 -3.68 9.45
CA GLU A 108 10.54 -3.26 10.50
C GLU A 108 10.72 -1.76 10.76
N LEU A 109 9.63 -1.00 10.64
CA LEU A 109 9.56 0.41 10.98
C LEU A 109 8.61 0.56 12.16
N THR A 110 9.06 1.22 13.23
CA THR A 110 8.21 1.59 14.37
C THR A 110 8.24 3.09 14.56
N ILE A 111 7.08 3.72 14.57
CA ILE A 111 6.91 5.15 14.80
C ILE A 111 6.17 5.33 16.11
N PRO A 112 6.83 5.86 17.16
CA PRO A 112 6.19 6.16 18.43
C PRO A 112 5.15 7.25 18.28
N GLY A 113 3.93 7.01 18.79
CA GLY A 113 2.85 7.98 18.78
C GLY A 113 2.69 8.68 20.11
N GLN A 114 2.03 9.83 20.06
CA GLN A 114 1.54 10.55 21.23
C GLN A 114 0.03 10.40 21.31
N ALA A 115 -0.51 10.34 22.51
CA ALA A 115 -1.96 10.20 22.71
C ALA A 115 -2.46 11.36 23.56
N GLU A 116 -3.44 12.10 23.04
CA GLU A 116 -4.07 13.23 23.73
C GLU A 116 -5.53 13.36 23.28
N ALA A 117 -6.41 13.68 24.23
CA ALA A 117 -7.83 13.97 23.99
C ALA A 117 -8.57 12.94 23.09
N GLY A 118 -8.18 11.66 23.15
CA GLY A 118 -8.79 10.58 22.37
C GLY A 118 -8.24 10.43 20.95
N ALA A 119 -7.18 11.15 20.62
CA ALA A 119 -6.44 11.02 19.37
C ALA A 119 -5.04 10.44 19.60
N ILE A 120 -4.55 9.68 18.60
CA ILE A 120 -3.15 9.24 18.48
C ILE A 120 -2.55 9.93 17.27
N TYR A 121 -1.41 10.57 17.45
CA TYR A 121 -0.75 11.35 16.40
C TYR A 121 0.76 11.15 16.39
N PHE A 122 1.38 11.40 15.24
CA PHE A 122 2.83 11.34 15.00
C PHE A 122 3.34 12.68 14.54
N ASP A 123 4.58 13.00 14.88
CA ASP A 123 5.29 14.16 14.33
C ASP A 123 5.74 13.84 12.89
N ALA A 124 4.83 14.05 11.95
CA ALA A 124 5.07 13.78 10.53
C ALA A 124 6.10 14.76 9.93
N GLN A 125 6.18 15.99 10.46
CA GLN A 125 7.16 16.98 10.03
C GLN A 125 8.58 16.54 10.39
N ALA A 126 8.80 16.09 11.62
CA ALA A 126 10.11 15.58 12.05
C ALA A 126 10.54 14.32 11.26
N ILE A 127 9.58 13.48 10.87
CA ILE A 127 9.85 12.23 10.13
C ILE A 127 10.09 12.48 8.65
N LEU A 128 9.26 13.29 7.99
CA LEU A 128 9.29 13.49 6.53
C LEU A 128 10.11 14.70 6.08
N GLY A 129 10.40 15.64 6.98
CA GLY A 129 11.05 16.89 6.62
C GLY A 129 10.26 17.65 5.55
N GLU A 130 10.93 18.09 4.50
CA GLU A 130 10.31 18.84 3.39
C GLU A 130 9.24 18.04 2.61
N LYS A 131 9.29 16.69 2.64
CA LYS A 131 8.32 15.84 1.97
C LYS A 131 6.92 15.91 2.59
N ILE A 132 6.77 16.48 3.78
CA ILE A 132 5.45 16.64 4.42
C ILE A 132 4.47 17.40 3.53
N LYS A 133 4.94 18.35 2.72
CA LYS A 133 4.15 19.13 1.77
C LYS A 133 3.33 18.25 0.80
N GLU A 134 3.78 17.02 0.54
CA GLU A 134 3.06 16.09 -0.32
C GLU A 134 1.77 15.55 0.34
N ILE A 135 1.74 15.54 1.68
CA ILE A 135 0.62 15.00 2.45
C ILE A 135 -0.21 16.05 3.21
N GLU A 136 0.19 17.32 3.26
CA GLU A 136 -0.58 18.40 3.91
C GLU A 136 -2.01 18.57 3.38
N LYS A 137 -2.29 18.08 2.16
CA LYS A 137 -3.64 18.06 1.58
C LYS A 137 -4.60 17.07 2.24
N TYR A 138 -4.11 16.14 3.04
CA TYR A 138 -4.93 15.14 3.70
C TYR A 138 -5.49 15.68 5.01
N PRO A 139 -6.78 15.42 5.31
CA PRO A 139 -7.48 16.09 6.42
C PRO A 139 -6.93 15.77 7.82
N SER A 140 -6.30 14.60 7.99
CA SER A 140 -5.69 14.21 9.27
C SER A 140 -4.26 14.75 9.45
N VAL A 141 -3.73 15.52 8.48
CA VAL A 141 -2.42 16.16 8.58
C VAL A 141 -2.62 17.62 8.96
N THR A 142 -2.19 18.00 10.16
CA THR A 142 -2.40 19.35 10.68
C THR A 142 -1.17 19.82 11.46
N ASN A 143 -0.67 21.00 11.13
CA ASN A 143 0.46 21.64 11.83
C ASN A 143 1.71 20.73 11.95
N GLY A 144 2.00 19.94 10.93
CA GLY A 144 3.14 19.03 10.94
C GLY A 144 2.87 17.66 11.58
N TYR A 145 1.69 17.45 12.16
CA TYR A 145 1.31 16.19 12.78
C TYR A 145 0.35 15.40 11.90
N LEU A 146 0.48 14.07 11.92
CA LEU A 146 -0.48 13.14 11.33
C LEU A 146 -1.33 12.53 12.47
N ILE A 147 -2.63 12.80 12.46
CA ILE A 147 -3.58 12.12 13.34
C ILE A 147 -3.87 10.73 12.77
N ALA A 148 -3.28 9.71 13.38
CA ALA A 148 -3.39 8.32 12.91
C ALA A 148 -4.69 7.65 13.35
N GLU A 149 -5.15 7.97 14.55
CA GLU A 149 -6.39 7.45 15.10
C GLU A 149 -7.14 8.54 15.87
N GLU A 150 -8.44 8.58 15.72
CA GLU A 150 -9.31 9.49 16.46
C GLU A 150 -10.54 8.72 16.97
N TYR A 151 -10.76 8.74 18.30
CA TYR A 151 -11.84 8.02 18.98
C TYR A 151 -11.98 6.55 18.55
N GLY A 152 -10.86 5.81 18.43
CA GLY A 152 -10.81 4.41 18.02
C GLY A 152 -10.98 4.19 16.51
N LYS A 153 -11.02 5.25 15.69
CA LYS A 153 -11.11 5.16 14.24
C LYS A 153 -9.78 5.49 13.59
N ILE A 154 -9.19 4.52 12.91
CA ILE A 154 -7.90 4.65 12.21
C ILE A 154 -8.09 5.39 10.88
N ASN A 155 -7.24 6.38 10.62
CA ASN A 155 -7.20 7.18 9.39
C ASN A 155 -6.35 6.49 8.32
N HIS A 156 -6.83 5.35 7.82
CA HIS A 156 -6.11 4.48 6.90
C HIS A 156 -5.57 5.19 5.66
N MET A 157 -6.34 6.11 5.07
CA MET A 157 -5.94 6.85 3.87
C MET A 157 -4.68 7.67 4.12
N ASP A 158 -4.68 8.41 5.21
CA ASP A 158 -3.64 9.39 5.52
C ASP A 158 -2.37 8.68 6.01
N ILE A 159 -2.50 7.57 6.76
CA ILE A 159 -1.37 6.71 7.12
C ILE A 159 -0.75 6.08 5.86
N ASN A 160 -1.56 5.58 4.92
CA ASN A 160 -1.03 5.02 3.68
C ASN A 160 -0.30 6.09 2.84
N ALA A 161 -0.85 7.30 2.75
CA ALA A 161 -0.20 8.43 2.08
C ALA A 161 1.13 8.81 2.74
N PHE A 162 1.16 8.84 4.07
CA PHE A 162 2.38 9.05 4.83
C PHE A 162 3.45 7.99 4.52
N LEU A 163 3.10 6.71 4.57
CA LEU A 163 4.03 5.61 4.28
C LEU A 163 4.52 5.63 2.83
N LEU A 164 3.64 5.93 1.86
CA LEU A 164 4.03 6.10 0.46
C LEU A 164 5.05 7.23 0.30
N THR A 165 4.89 8.34 1.03
CA THR A 165 5.81 9.47 1.00
C THR A 165 7.11 9.18 1.75
N PHE A 166 7.05 8.48 2.88
CA PHE A 166 8.22 8.07 3.66
C PHE A 166 9.19 7.22 2.84
N PHE A 167 8.68 6.18 2.16
CA PHE A 167 9.47 5.25 1.36
C PHE A 167 9.77 5.74 -0.08
N LYS A 168 9.26 6.90 -0.47
CA LYS A 168 9.58 7.51 -1.76
C LYS A 168 11.02 8.03 -1.76
N LYS A 169 11.78 7.69 -2.78
CA LYS A 169 13.13 8.23 -3.03
C LYS A 169 13.11 9.71 -3.38
#